data_13920cdbb221fb8e5b14d82e456df74f
#
_entry.id   13920cdbb221fb8e5b14d82e456df74f
#
_cell.length_a   1.000
_cell.length_b   1.000
_cell.length_c   1.000
_cell.angle_alpha   90.00
_cell.angle_beta   90.00
_cell.angle_gamma   90.00
#
_symmetry.space_group_name_H-M   'P 1'
#
loop_
_entity.id
_entity.type
_entity.pdbx_description
1 polymer ?
#
loop_
_entity_poly.entity_id
_entity_poly.type
_entity_poly.pdbx_seq_one_letter_code
_entity_poly.pdbx_strand_id
1 'polypeptide(L)'
;MEEARDVDAGTEVIVGGLRDPSFGPVVLTGLGGIFTEVYEDTSHRIAPIDAAEAREAIEELTAIELLEGYRGRDPADVDALADVVAAVGDLVAEHEAISEVDVNPVLATSEGAVALDALVVLGGDA
;
A
#
# COMPACT_ATOMS: atom_id res chain seq x y z
N MET A 1 -22.77 -7.29 -14.22
CA MET A 1 -22.43 -7.01 -14.01
C MET A 1 -22.14 -6.67 -13.46
N GLU A 2 -22.01 -6.42 -13.21
CA GLU A 2 -21.64 -6.02 -12.84
C GLU A 2 -21.16 -5.76 -12.12
N GLU A 3 -21.16 -6.12 -11.95
CA GLU A 3 -20.65 -5.93 -11.25
C GLU A 3 -19.64 -5.70 -11.12
N ALA A 4 -19.83 -5.70 -11.65
CA ALA A 4 -18.55 -5.43 -11.72
C ALA A 4 -18.16 -4.44 -10.81
N ARG A 5 -17.21 -4.64 -10.19
CA ARG A 5 -16.77 -3.72 -9.38
C ARG A 5 -16.46 -2.58 -10.18
N ASP A 6 -16.84 -1.52 -9.78
CA ASP A 6 -16.60 -0.29 -10.48
C ASP A 6 -15.21 0.19 -10.10
N VAL A 7 -14.22 -0.23 -10.85
CA VAL A 7 -12.85 0.14 -10.50
C VAL A 7 -12.60 1.63 -10.69
N ASP A 8 -13.49 2.30 -11.41
CA ASP A 8 -13.34 3.74 -11.53
C ASP A 8 -13.70 4.47 -10.26
N ALA A 9 -14.40 3.82 -9.34
CA ALA A 9 -14.78 4.46 -8.11
C ALA A 9 -13.66 4.48 -7.08
N GLY A 10 -12.58 3.77 -7.33
CA GLY A 10 -11.49 3.68 -6.37
C GLY A 10 -10.16 4.10 -6.95
N THR A 11 -9.19 4.16 -6.09
CA THR A 11 -7.83 4.49 -6.47
C THR A 11 -6.96 3.27 -6.22
N GLU A 12 -6.13 2.94 -7.18
CA GLU A 12 -5.22 1.81 -7.05
C GLU A 12 -3.98 2.23 -6.30
N VAL A 13 -3.63 1.46 -5.29
CA VAL A 13 -2.49 1.74 -4.43
C VAL A 13 -1.62 0.50 -4.38
N ILE A 14 -0.33 0.70 -4.34
CA ILE A 14 0.63 -0.38 -4.15
C ILE A 14 1.07 -0.36 -2.71
N VAL A 15 1.08 -1.52 -2.07
CA VAL A 15 1.62 -1.65 -0.72
C VAL A 15 2.60 -2.81 -0.75
N GLY A 16 3.81 -2.56 -0.30
CA GLY A 16 4.84 -3.58 -0.33
C GLY A 16 5.66 -3.62 0.92
N GLY A 17 6.31 -4.74 1.14
CA GLY A 17 7.27 -4.89 2.21
C GLY A 17 8.46 -5.65 1.69
N LEU A 18 9.62 -5.33 2.21
CA LEU A 18 10.82 -6.05 1.79
C LEU A 18 11.83 -6.03 2.93
N ARG A 19 12.78 -6.92 2.82
CA ARG A 19 13.84 -6.98 3.81
C ARG A 19 15.09 -6.40 3.20
N ASP A 20 15.46 -5.23 3.69
CA ASP A 20 16.58 -4.49 3.16
C ASP A 20 17.84 -4.91 3.91
N PRO A 21 18.94 -5.16 3.21
CA PRO A 21 20.17 -5.59 3.89
C PRO A 21 20.70 -4.58 4.89
N SER A 22 20.42 -3.30 4.68
CA SER A 22 20.94 -2.25 5.55
C SER A 22 19.96 -1.85 6.64
N PHE A 23 18.68 -1.81 6.31
CA PHE A 23 17.69 -1.27 7.23
C PHE A 23 16.77 -2.33 7.86
N GLY A 24 16.85 -3.57 7.39
CA GLY A 24 15.94 -4.60 7.88
C GLY A 24 14.59 -4.50 7.18
N PRO A 25 13.51 -4.83 7.88
CA PRO A 25 12.20 -4.82 7.23
C PRO A 25 11.77 -3.39 6.93
N VAL A 26 11.26 -3.19 5.71
CA VAL A 26 10.82 -1.88 5.23
C VAL A 26 9.45 -2.08 4.62
N VAL A 27 8.53 -1.15 4.91
CA VAL A 27 7.22 -1.14 4.27
C VAL A 27 7.14 0.09 3.40
N LEU A 28 6.46 -0.05 2.25
CA LEU A 28 6.31 1.05 1.33
C LEU A 28 4.89 1.10 0.82
N THR A 29 4.47 2.27 0.39
CA THR A 29 3.20 2.45 -0.26
C THR A 29 3.34 3.50 -1.34
N GLY A 30 2.53 3.39 -2.39
CA GLY A 30 2.54 4.35 -3.47
C GLY A 30 1.27 4.22 -4.27
N LEU A 31 1.01 5.22 -5.10
CA LEU A 31 -0.15 5.14 -5.95
C LEU A 31 0.17 4.27 -7.13
N GLY A 32 -0.78 3.42 -7.49
CA GLY A 32 -0.59 2.47 -8.56
C GLY A 32 -0.84 3.09 -9.91
N GLY A 33 -0.79 2.24 -10.92
CA GLY A 33 -1.04 2.65 -12.26
C GLY A 33 0.23 3.00 -12.99
N ILE A 34 0.06 3.41 -14.21
CA ILE A 34 1.21 3.63 -15.08
C ILE A 34 2.08 4.79 -14.65
N PHE A 35 1.51 5.70 -13.87
CA PHE A 35 2.26 6.88 -13.49
C PHE A 35 3.25 6.63 -12.38
N THR A 36 3.11 5.52 -11.68
CA THR A 36 4.01 5.22 -10.57
C THR A 36 5.45 5.10 -11.05
N GLU A 37 5.65 4.49 -12.18
CA GLU A 37 7.00 4.30 -12.70
C GLU A 37 7.63 5.62 -13.10
N VAL A 38 6.82 6.55 -13.57
CA VAL A 38 7.34 7.82 -14.05
C VAL A 38 7.66 8.74 -12.91
N TYR A 39 6.79 8.79 -11.91
CA TYR A 39 6.90 9.79 -10.86
C TYR A 39 7.50 9.25 -9.59
N GLU A 40 7.57 7.92 -9.45
CA GLU A 40 8.12 7.31 -8.25
C GLU A 40 7.49 7.88 -6.99
N ASP A 41 6.18 8.01 -7.02
CA ASP A 41 5.45 8.62 -5.91
C ASP A 41 5.21 7.55 -4.85
N THR A 42 6.18 7.36 -3.99
CA THR A 42 6.12 6.33 -2.96
C THR A 42 6.62 6.88 -1.63
N SER A 43 6.17 6.25 -0.56
CA SER A 43 6.65 6.54 0.78
C SER A 43 7.17 5.25 1.40
N HIS A 44 8.24 5.37 2.17
CA HIS A 44 8.91 4.22 2.78
C HIS A 44 9.01 4.44 4.28
N ARG A 45 8.93 3.35 5.04
CA ARG A 45 9.14 3.38 6.48
C ARG A 45 9.82 2.10 6.91
N ILE A 46 10.60 2.18 7.96
CA ILE A 46 11.18 1.00 8.57
C ILE A 46 10.08 0.34 9.39
N ALA A 47 9.83 -0.94 9.12
CA ALA A 47 8.76 -1.68 9.78
C ALA A 47 9.25 -2.23 11.11
N PRO A 48 8.36 -2.46 12.07
CA PRO A 48 6.92 -2.30 11.95
C PRO A 48 6.49 -0.87 12.24
N ILE A 49 5.31 -0.51 11.75
CA ILE A 49 4.73 0.80 12.05
C ILE A 49 3.29 0.60 12.46
N ASP A 50 2.74 1.56 13.20
CA ASP A 50 1.33 1.49 13.55
C ASP A 50 0.49 2.21 12.49
N ALA A 51 -0.81 2.16 12.66
CA ALA A 51 -1.72 2.74 11.67
C ALA A 51 -1.54 4.25 11.54
N ALA A 52 -1.21 4.92 12.65
CA ALA A 52 -1.02 6.37 12.59
C ALA A 52 0.19 6.72 11.74
N GLU A 53 1.28 6.00 11.88
CA GLU A 53 2.45 6.25 11.07
C GLU A 53 2.22 5.84 9.63
N ALA A 54 1.45 4.77 9.42
CA ALA A 54 1.10 4.36 8.07
C ALA A 54 0.30 5.44 7.38
N ARG A 55 -0.63 6.06 8.11
CA ARG A 55 -1.39 7.16 7.55
C ARG A 55 -0.50 8.32 7.17
N GLU A 56 0.49 8.65 8.01
CA GLU A 56 1.42 9.71 7.67
C GLU A 56 2.17 9.41 6.39
N ALA A 57 2.57 8.16 6.21
CA ALA A 57 3.28 7.78 5.00
C ALA A 57 2.41 7.96 3.76
N ILE A 58 1.13 7.60 3.88
CA ILE A 58 0.20 7.78 2.77
C ILE A 58 0.03 9.27 2.47
N GLU A 59 -0.07 10.08 3.52
CA GLU A 59 -0.30 11.50 3.32
C GLU A 59 0.89 12.24 2.76
N GLU A 60 2.06 11.62 2.77
CA GLU A 60 3.24 12.20 2.15
C GLU A 60 3.29 12.00 0.65
N LEU A 61 2.42 11.19 0.10
CA LEU A 61 2.43 10.95 -1.33
C LEU A 61 2.11 12.24 -2.08
N THR A 62 2.81 12.48 -3.16
CA THR A 62 2.63 13.69 -3.93
C THR A 62 1.20 13.79 -4.45
N ALA A 63 0.65 12.69 -4.91
CA ALA A 63 -0.68 12.69 -5.48
C ALA A 63 -1.75 12.25 -4.48
N ILE A 64 -1.53 12.58 -3.20
CA ILE A 64 -2.49 12.19 -2.15
C ILE A 64 -3.91 12.69 -2.44
N GLU A 65 -4.03 13.79 -3.17
CA GLU A 65 -5.36 14.31 -3.46
C GLU A 65 -6.23 13.33 -4.24
N LEU A 66 -5.63 12.37 -4.94
CA LEU A 66 -6.42 11.34 -5.60
C LEU A 66 -7.18 10.48 -4.59
N LEU A 67 -6.70 10.40 -3.37
CA LEU A 67 -7.36 9.67 -2.31
C LEU A 67 -8.30 10.57 -1.52
N GLU A 68 -8.24 11.87 -1.72
CA GLU A 68 -8.97 12.82 -0.90
C GLU A 68 -10.19 13.40 -1.60
N GLY A 69 -10.66 12.73 -2.65
CA GLY A 69 -11.89 13.17 -3.29
C GLY A 69 -11.66 14.00 -4.55
N TYR A 70 -10.60 13.69 -5.26
CA TYR A 70 -10.25 14.42 -6.46
C TYR A 70 -11.37 14.33 -7.51
N ARG A 71 -11.70 15.45 -8.09
CA ARG A 71 -12.69 15.56 -9.18
C ARG A 71 -14.07 15.08 -8.77
N GLY A 72 -14.47 15.40 -7.55
CA GLY A 72 -15.81 15.09 -7.10
C GLY A 72 -16.03 13.66 -6.68
N ARG A 73 -14.99 12.85 -6.68
CA ARG A 73 -15.13 11.50 -6.14
C ARG A 73 -15.22 11.55 -4.64
N ASP A 74 -15.83 10.53 -4.07
CA ASP A 74 -15.81 10.38 -2.62
C ASP A 74 -14.38 10.14 -2.17
N PRO A 75 -13.97 10.71 -1.05
CA PRO A 75 -12.65 10.41 -0.50
C PRO A 75 -12.52 8.94 -0.20
N ALA A 76 -11.33 8.40 -0.42
CA ALA A 76 -11.06 7.02 -0.07
C ALA A 76 -10.93 6.89 1.44
N ASP A 77 -11.14 5.67 1.93
CA ASP A 77 -10.99 5.38 3.34
C ASP A 77 -9.50 5.20 3.64
N VAL A 78 -8.84 6.30 3.92
CA VAL A 78 -7.40 6.30 4.15
C VAL A 78 -7.05 5.50 5.40
N ASP A 79 -7.93 5.49 6.40
CA ASP A 79 -7.66 4.70 7.60
C ASP A 79 -7.65 3.21 7.29
N ALA A 80 -8.56 2.75 6.44
CA ALA A 80 -8.55 1.35 6.04
C ALA A 80 -7.28 1.03 5.25
N LEU A 81 -6.85 1.95 4.40
CA LEU A 81 -5.61 1.75 3.65
C LEU A 81 -4.42 1.72 4.60
N ALA A 82 -4.41 2.59 5.61
CA ALA A 82 -3.33 2.61 6.59
C ALA A 82 -3.25 1.29 7.33
N ASP A 83 -4.39 0.67 7.63
CA ASP A 83 -4.40 -0.63 8.28
C ASP A 83 -3.71 -1.69 7.40
N VAL A 84 -3.94 -1.62 6.09
CA VAL A 84 -3.30 -2.56 5.17
C VAL A 84 -1.78 -2.34 5.17
N VAL A 85 -1.35 -1.10 5.12
CA VAL A 85 0.08 -0.78 5.12
C VAL A 85 0.73 -1.29 6.41
N ALA A 86 0.10 -1.04 7.55
CA ALA A 86 0.63 -1.48 8.83
C ALA A 86 0.69 -3.00 8.89
N ALA A 87 -0.33 -3.68 8.35
CA ALA A 87 -0.35 -5.14 8.36
C ALA A 87 0.78 -5.73 7.52
N VAL A 88 1.05 -5.13 6.36
CA VAL A 88 2.16 -5.58 5.53
C VAL A 88 3.48 -5.38 6.24
N GLY A 89 3.64 -4.24 6.92
CA GLY A 89 4.85 -3.99 7.69
C GLY A 89 5.04 -5.02 8.80
N ASP A 90 3.95 -5.34 9.51
CA ASP A 90 4.02 -6.35 10.57
C ASP A 90 4.43 -7.70 10.00
N LEU A 91 3.89 -8.04 8.84
CA LEU A 91 4.15 -9.33 8.25
C LEU A 91 5.65 -9.49 7.95
N VAL A 92 6.25 -8.49 7.33
CA VAL A 92 7.67 -8.55 7.02
C VAL A 92 8.50 -8.49 8.29
N ALA A 93 8.12 -7.67 9.26
CA ALA A 93 8.89 -7.52 10.48
C ALA A 93 8.88 -8.79 11.33
N GLU A 94 7.75 -9.51 11.34
CA GLU A 94 7.60 -10.65 12.25
C GLU A 94 8.04 -11.97 11.65
N HIS A 95 8.21 -12.04 10.34
CA HIS A 95 8.49 -13.32 9.69
C HIS A 95 9.75 -13.21 8.86
N GLU A 96 10.84 -13.61 9.45
CA GLU A 96 12.14 -13.49 8.79
C GLU A 96 12.23 -14.29 7.50
N ALA A 97 11.41 -15.31 7.36
CA ALA A 97 11.41 -16.12 6.15
C ALA A 97 10.84 -15.37 4.95
N ILE A 98 10.11 -14.28 5.20
CA ILE A 98 9.53 -13.50 4.13
C ILE A 98 10.54 -12.47 3.68
N SER A 99 10.93 -12.52 2.41
CA SER A 99 11.85 -11.52 1.87
C SER A 99 11.10 -10.37 1.23
N GLU A 100 9.89 -10.61 0.75
CA GLU A 100 9.14 -9.57 0.05
C GLU A 100 7.66 -9.87 0.09
N VAL A 101 6.86 -8.83 0.25
CA VAL A 101 5.41 -8.88 0.12
C VAL A 101 5.04 -7.79 -0.87
N ASP A 102 4.23 -8.15 -1.86
CA ASP A 102 3.82 -7.17 -2.87
C ASP A 102 2.31 -7.28 -3.03
N VAL A 103 1.60 -6.28 -2.54
CA VAL A 103 0.15 -6.21 -2.67
C VAL A 103 -0.14 -5.16 -3.72
N ASN A 104 -0.55 -5.61 -4.90
CA ASN A 104 -0.64 -4.72 -6.04
C ASN A 104 -1.70 -5.25 -7.00
N PRO A 105 -2.83 -4.59 -7.12
CA PRO A 105 -3.14 -3.35 -6.40
C PRO A 105 -3.99 -3.58 -5.17
N VAL A 106 -4.02 -2.57 -4.33
CA VAL A 106 -5.05 -2.40 -3.31
C VAL A 106 -6.00 -1.36 -3.85
N LEU A 107 -7.27 -1.66 -3.89
CA LEU A 107 -8.26 -0.71 -4.37
C LEU A 107 -8.82 0.04 -3.16
N ALA A 108 -8.57 1.34 -3.09
CA ALA A 108 -9.03 2.17 -1.98
C ALA A 108 -10.27 2.94 -2.44
N THR A 109 -11.35 2.75 -1.70
CA THR A 109 -12.62 3.41 -2.01
C THR A 109 -13.13 4.08 -0.74
N SER A 110 -14.28 4.75 -0.85
CA SER A 110 -14.89 5.35 0.33
C SER A 110 -15.37 4.30 1.32
N GLU A 111 -15.47 3.06 0.92
CA GLU A 111 -15.99 2.00 1.77
C GLU A 111 -14.91 1.09 2.32
N GLY A 112 -13.66 1.34 2.02
CA GLY A 112 -12.59 0.55 2.56
C GLY A 112 -11.45 0.38 1.59
N ALA A 113 -10.61 -0.59 1.87
CA ALA A 113 -9.49 -0.92 1.02
C ALA A 113 -9.48 -2.43 0.81
N VAL A 114 -9.36 -2.84 -0.44
CA VAL A 114 -9.44 -4.25 -0.80
C VAL A 114 -8.20 -4.63 -1.60
N ALA A 115 -7.47 -5.62 -1.11
CA ALA A 115 -6.33 -6.13 -1.86
C ALA A 115 -6.85 -7.01 -2.99
N LEU A 116 -6.49 -6.69 -4.20
CA LEU A 116 -6.94 -7.44 -5.36
C LEU A 116 -5.96 -8.52 -5.75
N ASP A 117 -4.69 -8.35 -5.39
CA ASP A 117 -3.68 -9.34 -5.70
C ASP A 117 -2.53 -9.17 -4.71
N ALA A 118 -1.90 -10.27 -4.36
CA ALA A 118 -0.81 -10.22 -3.41
C ALA A 118 0.17 -11.35 -3.73
N LEU A 119 1.45 -11.03 -3.59
CA LEU A 119 2.53 -11.99 -3.79
C LEU A 119 3.42 -11.96 -2.56
N VAL A 120 3.75 -13.12 -2.03
CA VAL A 120 4.68 -13.24 -0.93
C VAL A 120 5.86 -14.07 -1.40
N VAL A 121 7.05 -13.53 -1.25
CA VAL A 121 8.27 -14.22 -1.63
C VAL A 121 8.99 -14.67 -0.37
N LEU A 122 9.26 -15.96 -0.27
CA LEU A 122 10.00 -16.50 0.86
C LEU A 122 11.48 -16.46 0.51
N GLY A 123 12.27 -15.94 1.39
CA GLY A 123 13.63 -15.69 1.11
C GLY A 123 14.43 -16.81 1.53
N GLY A 124 14.51 -17.45 1.80
CA GLY A 124 15.31 -18.30 2.03
C GLY A 124 16.51 -18.08 2.55
N ASP A 125 16.95 -18.22 3.10
CA ASP A 125 17.91 -18.20 3.46
C ASP A 125 18.32 -19.02 3.46
N ALA A 126 18.05 -19.33 3.15
CA ALA A 126 18.21 -20.21 3.09
C ALA A 126 19.11 -20.58 3.17
#